data_774c65b43ff4563748c681140efbdf8e
#
_entry.id   774c65b43ff4563748c681140efbdf8e
#
_cell.length_a   1.000
_cell.length_b   1.000
_cell.length_c   1.000
_cell.angle_alpha   90.00
_cell.angle_beta   90.00
_cell.angle_gamma   90.00
#
_symmetry.space_group_name_H-M   'P 1'
#
loop_
_entity.id
_entity.type
_entity.pdbx_description
1 polymer ?
#
loop_
_entity_poly.entity_id
_entity_poly.type
_entity_poly.pdbx_seq_one_letter_code
_entity_poly.pdbx_strand_id
1 'polypeptide(L)'
;MNYLWFKAFHIVGVVVWFAGLFYLVRLFVYHVEANEQPEPARSILQQQYQIMEKRLYKLITTPGMVLTVVMAIAMLVTTPELLRDTWLQVKMSLVAVLIGYHHYCARLMKQMAADKFALGSQQMRWLNEVPTVFLVVIVLLAVFKNNLPTDVTAWGVLALIVAMAAIIQLYARKRRLDKEKLAATADPSMSSMANVSANNGHASEVRAG
;
A
#
# COMPACT_ATOMS: atom_id res chain seq x y z
N MET A 1 26.71 2.42 26.89
CA MET A 1 26.91 1.80 25.57
C MET A 1 25.72 0.97 25.10
N ASN A 2 25.05 0.23 25.98
CA ASN A 2 23.94 -0.67 25.61
C ASN A 2 22.74 0.03 24.94
N TYR A 3 22.38 1.26 25.37
CA TYR A 3 21.28 2.03 24.78
C TYR A 3 21.45 2.30 23.28
N LEU A 4 22.66 2.60 22.82
CA LEU A 4 22.94 2.85 21.39
C LEU A 4 22.75 1.60 20.54
N TRP A 5 23.11 0.43 21.07
CA TRP A 5 22.87 -0.86 20.39
C TRP A 5 21.37 -1.14 20.29
N PHE A 6 20.60 -0.95 21.37
CA PHE A 6 19.14 -1.12 21.34
C PHE A 6 18.49 -0.16 20.34
N LYS A 7 18.96 1.10 20.29
CA LYS A 7 18.47 2.08 19.33
C LYS A 7 18.80 1.68 17.89
N ALA A 8 20.01 1.20 17.61
CA ALA A 8 20.40 0.77 16.29
C ALA A 8 19.56 -0.41 15.80
N PHE A 9 19.42 -1.47 16.60
CA PHE A 9 18.60 -2.62 16.25
C PHE A 9 17.10 -2.28 16.20
N HIS A 10 16.60 -1.34 17.00
CA HIS A 10 15.25 -0.82 16.87
C HIS A 10 15.03 -0.19 15.49
N ILE A 11 15.95 0.65 15.02
CA ILE A 11 15.87 1.27 13.69
C ILE A 11 15.91 0.21 12.59
N VAL A 12 16.80 -0.78 12.68
CA VAL A 12 16.83 -1.92 11.73
C VAL A 12 15.48 -2.65 11.72
N GLY A 13 14.93 -2.95 12.91
CA GLY A 13 13.62 -3.57 13.03
C GLY A 13 12.51 -2.75 12.37
N VAL A 14 12.49 -1.43 12.59
CA VAL A 14 11.53 -0.51 11.95
C VAL A 14 11.62 -0.59 10.43
N VAL A 15 12.84 -0.52 9.87
CA VAL A 15 13.05 -0.59 8.42
C VAL A 15 12.53 -1.91 7.85
N VAL A 16 12.87 -3.04 8.48
CA VAL A 16 12.45 -4.37 8.04
C VAL A 16 10.93 -4.53 8.15
N TRP A 17 10.32 -4.06 9.26
CA TRP A 17 8.87 -4.14 9.47
C TRP A 17 8.09 -3.34 8.43
N PHE A 18 8.47 -2.05 8.20
CA PHE A 18 7.80 -1.21 7.21
C PHE A 18 8.00 -1.70 5.79
N ALA A 19 9.21 -2.15 5.42
CA ALA A 19 9.46 -2.77 4.12
C ALA A 19 8.55 -3.98 3.89
N GLY A 20 8.40 -4.83 4.91
CA GLY A 20 7.48 -5.96 4.90
C GLY A 20 6.02 -5.54 4.73
N LEU A 21 5.54 -4.52 5.46
CA LEU A 21 4.17 -4.02 5.33
C LEU A 21 3.88 -3.43 3.95
N PHE A 22 4.77 -2.60 3.40
CA PHE A 22 4.62 -2.03 2.07
C PHE A 22 4.48 -3.09 0.99
N TYR A 23 5.32 -4.11 1.04
CA TYR A 23 5.27 -5.16 0.04
C TYR A 23 4.11 -6.12 0.24
N LEU A 24 3.74 -6.43 1.49
CA LEU A 24 2.62 -7.32 1.81
C LEU A 24 1.28 -6.81 1.24
N VAL A 25 0.97 -5.54 1.49
CA VAL A 25 -0.31 -4.98 1.02
C VAL A 25 -0.31 -4.81 -0.49
N ARG A 26 0.85 -4.57 -1.10
CA ARG A 26 0.97 -4.58 -2.56
C ARG A 26 0.69 -5.96 -3.16
N LEU A 27 1.13 -7.03 -2.50
CA LEU A 27 0.78 -8.40 -2.91
C LEU A 27 -0.73 -8.64 -2.81
N PHE A 28 -1.41 -8.10 -1.79
CA PHE A 28 -2.87 -8.19 -1.67
C PHE A 28 -3.60 -7.54 -2.85
N VAL A 29 -3.12 -6.40 -3.34
CA VAL A 29 -3.68 -5.78 -4.55
C VAL A 29 -3.59 -6.74 -5.73
N TYR A 30 -2.42 -7.34 -5.97
CA TYR A 30 -2.23 -8.29 -7.07
C TYR A 30 -3.03 -9.57 -6.87
N HIS A 31 -3.18 -10.06 -5.65
CA HIS A 31 -3.99 -11.23 -5.34
C HIS A 31 -5.47 -11.00 -5.67
N VAL A 32 -6.02 -9.85 -5.29
CA VAL A 32 -7.40 -9.46 -5.66
C VAL A 32 -7.54 -9.31 -7.17
N GLU A 33 -6.56 -8.73 -7.86
CA GLU A 33 -6.58 -8.57 -9.32
C GLU A 33 -6.45 -9.92 -10.05
N ALA A 34 -5.74 -10.88 -9.47
CA ALA A 34 -5.68 -12.25 -10.02
C ALA A 34 -7.03 -12.94 -10.02
N ASN A 35 -7.95 -12.59 -9.12
CA ASN A 35 -9.30 -13.13 -9.08
C ASN A 35 -10.14 -12.75 -10.32
N GLU A 36 -9.76 -11.67 -11.03
CA GLU A 36 -10.41 -11.23 -12.27
C GLU A 36 -9.89 -11.95 -13.51
N GLN A 37 -8.85 -12.79 -13.40
CA GLN A 37 -8.25 -13.51 -14.52
C GLN A 37 -9.04 -14.78 -14.89
N PRO A 38 -9.03 -15.20 -16.17
CA PRO A 38 -9.61 -16.48 -16.57
C PRO A 38 -8.78 -17.66 -16.05
N GLU A 39 -9.43 -18.83 -15.90
CA GLU A 39 -8.71 -20.09 -15.64
C GLU A 39 -7.88 -20.52 -16.87
N PRO A 40 -6.70 -21.14 -16.70
CA PRO A 40 -6.06 -21.58 -15.44
C PRO A 40 -5.16 -20.49 -14.77
N ALA A 41 -5.02 -19.32 -15.37
CA ALA A 41 -4.13 -18.25 -14.88
C ALA A 41 -4.53 -17.79 -13.47
N ARG A 42 -5.82 -17.69 -13.20
CA ARG A 42 -6.38 -17.34 -11.89
C ARG A 42 -5.84 -18.23 -10.77
N SER A 43 -6.04 -19.53 -10.89
CA SER A 43 -5.63 -20.52 -9.88
C SER A 43 -4.13 -20.49 -9.63
N ILE A 44 -3.32 -20.42 -10.70
CA ILE A 44 -1.86 -20.38 -10.62
C ILE A 44 -1.38 -19.12 -9.88
N LEU A 45 -1.91 -17.95 -10.25
CA LEU A 45 -1.52 -16.68 -9.65
C LEU A 45 -1.95 -16.59 -8.18
N GLN A 46 -3.17 -17.00 -7.84
CA GLN A 46 -3.65 -17.00 -6.47
C GLN A 46 -2.80 -17.89 -5.57
N GLN A 47 -2.49 -19.10 -6.01
CA GLN A 47 -1.60 -19.99 -5.25
C GLN A 47 -0.21 -19.37 -5.03
N GLN A 48 0.35 -18.75 -6.06
CA GLN A 48 1.65 -18.08 -5.97
C GLN A 48 1.62 -16.92 -4.97
N TYR A 49 0.60 -16.05 -5.02
CA TYR A 49 0.47 -14.93 -4.09
C TYR A 49 0.27 -15.40 -2.65
N GLN A 50 -0.53 -16.41 -2.40
CA GLN A 50 -0.70 -16.99 -1.05
C GLN A 50 0.63 -17.46 -0.45
N ILE A 51 1.49 -18.11 -1.24
CA ILE A 51 2.82 -18.55 -0.80
C ILE A 51 3.70 -17.35 -0.47
N MET A 52 3.73 -16.34 -1.35
CA MET A 52 4.56 -15.13 -1.18
C MET A 52 4.12 -14.32 0.04
N GLU A 53 2.84 -14.06 0.20
CA GLU A 53 2.23 -13.35 1.33
C GLU A 53 2.57 -14.02 2.66
N LYS A 54 2.38 -15.35 2.74
CA LYS A 54 2.65 -16.13 3.95
C LYS A 54 4.13 -16.12 4.33
N ARG A 55 5.03 -16.24 3.35
CA ARG A 55 6.48 -16.18 3.56
C ARG A 55 6.90 -14.77 4.01
N LEU A 56 6.47 -13.75 3.30
CA LEU A 56 6.77 -12.36 3.62
C LEU A 56 6.30 -11.98 5.03
N TYR A 57 5.05 -12.32 5.37
CA TYR A 57 4.47 -12.03 6.67
C TYR A 57 5.24 -12.72 7.80
N LYS A 58 5.52 -14.04 7.66
CA LYS A 58 6.11 -14.85 8.74
C LYS A 58 7.63 -14.65 8.88
N LEU A 59 8.37 -14.49 7.76
CA LEU A 59 9.83 -14.48 7.78
C LEU A 59 10.44 -13.08 7.82
N ILE A 60 9.69 -12.05 7.42
CA ILE A 60 10.21 -10.68 7.33
C ILE A 60 9.39 -9.73 8.20
N THR A 61 8.09 -9.61 7.90
CA THR A 61 7.25 -8.56 8.51
C THR A 61 7.07 -8.78 10.01
N THR A 62 6.72 -9.99 10.45
CA THR A 62 6.52 -10.29 11.87
C THR A 62 7.83 -10.26 12.66
N PRO A 63 8.95 -10.87 12.22
CA PRO A 63 10.23 -10.72 12.91
C PRO A 63 10.70 -9.27 13.01
N GLY A 64 10.51 -8.45 11.96
CA GLY A 64 10.79 -7.02 11.99
C GLY A 64 9.97 -6.29 13.06
N MET A 65 8.68 -6.56 13.15
CA MET A 65 7.81 -6.03 14.22
C MET A 65 8.32 -6.44 15.61
N VAL A 66 8.59 -7.72 15.81
CA VAL A 66 9.05 -8.24 17.11
C VAL A 66 10.37 -7.59 17.51
N LEU A 67 11.34 -7.52 16.59
CA LEU A 67 12.62 -6.86 16.83
C LEU A 67 12.42 -5.39 17.22
N THR A 68 11.56 -4.67 16.49
CA THR A 68 11.23 -3.27 16.78
C THR A 68 10.70 -3.10 18.20
N VAL A 69 9.72 -3.91 18.59
CA VAL A 69 9.04 -3.81 19.89
C VAL A 69 9.98 -4.22 21.03
N VAL A 70 10.70 -5.33 20.90
CA VAL A 70 11.64 -5.81 21.91
C VAL A 70 12.74 -4.78 22.17
N MET A 71 13.32 -4.21 21.11
CA MET A 71 14.36 -3.19 21.26
C MET A 71 13.80 -1.87 21.83
N ALA A 72 12.55 -1.51 21.51
CA ALA A 72 11.88 -0.36 22.13
C ALA A 72 11.70 -0.58 23.65
N ILE A 73 11.24 -1.74 24.06
CA ILE A 73 11.09 -2.10 25.48
C ILE A 73 12.46 -2.06 26.18
N ALA A 74 13.51 -2.61 25.59
CA ALA A 74 14.86 -2.57 26.14
C ALA A 74 15.35 -1.11 26.34
N MET A 75 15.07 -0.19 25.41
CA MET A 75 15.37 1.23 25.58
C MET A 75 14.59 1.85 26.72
N LEU A 76 13.30 1.55 26.85
CA LEU A 76 12.46 2.10 27.93
C LEU A 76 12.87 1.59 29.30
N VAL A 77 13.33 0.36 29.41
CA VAL A 77 13.87 -0.18 30.68
C VAL A 77 15.16 0.52 31.07
N THR A 78 16.00 0.89 30.10
CA THR A 78 17.26 1.61 30.40
C THR A 78 17.07 3.10 30.67
N THR A 79 15.98 3.71 30.19
CA THR A 79 15.65 5.13 30.35
C THR A 79 14.16 5.32 30.61
N PRO A 80 13.65 4.96 31.79
CA PRO A 80 12.22 5.01 32.10
C PRO A 80 11.65 6.41 32.15
N GLU A 81 12.48 7.43 32.33
CA GLU A 81 12.11 8.86 32.35
C GLU A 81 11.43 9.30 31.06
N LEU A 82 11.81 8.69 29.91
CA LEU A 82 11.20 8.98 28.60
C LEU A 82 9.69 8.72 28.57
N LEU A 83 9.15 7.85 29.42
CA LEU A 83 7.71 7.56 29.48
C LEU A 83 6.86 8.77 29.89
N ARG A 84 7.48 9.80 30.48
CA ARG A 84 6.81 11.06 30.86
C ARG A 84 6.68 12.03 29.68
N ASP A 85 7.43 11.80 28.64
CA ASP A 85 7.42 12.67 27.45
C ASP A 85 6.17 12.45 26.60
N THR A 86 5.45 13.54 26.30
CA THR A 86 4.22 13.52 25.52
C THR A 86 4.44 12.95 24.10
N TRP A 87 5.54 13.33 23.46
CA TRP A 87 5.86 12.82 22.12
C TRP A 87 5.99 11.29 22.09
N LEU A 88 6.54 10.71 23.16
CA LEU A 88 6.69 9.26 23.25
C LEU A 88 5.34 8.55 23.48
N GLN A 89 4.48 9.14 24.33
CA GLN A 89 3.14 8.59 24.59
C GLN A 89 2.31 8.57 23.28
N VAL A 90 2.34 9.65 22.51
CA VAL A 90 1.68 9.72 21.19
C VAL A 90 2.28 8.70 20.24
N LYS A 91 3.62 8.58 20.16
CA LYS A 91 4.30 7.58 19.34
C LYS A 91 3.91 6.15 19.73
N MET A 92 3.85 5.84 21.01
CA MET A 92 3.43 4.50 21.49
C MET A 92 1.99 4.19 21.08
N SER A 93 1.09 5.16 21.18
CA SER A 93 -0.30 5.00 20.74
C SER A 93 -0.39 4.71 19.24
N LEU A 94 0.38 5.45 18.42
CA LEU A 94 0.45 5.20 16.97
C LEU A 94 1.02 3.82 16.66
N VAL A 95 2.06 3.39 17.36
CA VAL A 95 2.66 2.06 17.19
C VAL A 95 1.67 0.97 17.60
N ALA A 96 0.88 1.16 18.65
CA ALA A 96 -0.18 0.22 19.03
C ALA A 96 -1.23 0.06 17.92
N VAL A 97 -1.66 1.17 17.30
CA VAL A 97 -2.56 1.13 16.13
C VAL A 97 -1.89 0.43 14.93
N LEU A 98 -0.60 0.68 14.69
CA LEU A 98 0.15 0.02 13.62
C LEU A 98 0.29 -1.50 13.85
N ILE A 99 0.44 -1.95 15.10
CA ILE A 99 0.40 -3.38 15.47
C ILE A 99 -1.00 -3.95 15.18
N GLY A 100 -2.06 -3.22 15.51
CA GLY A 100 -3.43 -3.59 15.13
C GLY A 100 -3.59 -3.75 13.61
N TYR A 101 -3.04 -2.81 12.83
CA TYR A 101 -2.99 -2.89 11.38
C TYR A 101 -2.22 -4.11 10.87
N HIS A 102 -1.06 -4.42 11.46
CA HIS A 102 -0.29 -5.63 11.13
C HIS A 102 -1.12 -6.91 11.31
N HIS A 103 -1.85 -7.02 12.41
CA HIS A 103 -2.74 -8.17 12.65
C HIS A 103 -3.98 -8.16 11.74
N TYR A 104 -4.46 -6.99 11.35
CA TYR A 104 -5.52 -6.86 10.34
C TYR A 104 -5.06 -7.38 8.98
N CYS A 105 -3.84 -7.09 8.56
CA CYS A 105 -3.25 -7.67 7.35
C CYS A 105 -3.18 -9.21 7.41
N ALA A 106 -2.84 -9.79 8.57
CA ALA A 106 -2.88 -11.24 8.77
C ALA A 106 -4.29 -11.83 8.61
N ARG A 107 -5.31 -11.10 9.08
CA ARG A 107 -6.72 -11.51 8.92
C ARG A 107 -7.13 -11.48 7.44
N LEU A 108 -6.79 -10.42 6.72
CA LEU A 108 -7.05 -10.30 5.28
C LEU A 108 -6.37 -11.43 4.49
N MET A 109 -5.10 -11.71 4.77
CA MET A 109 -4.36 -12.81 4.15
C MET A 109 -5.07 -14.16 4.34
N LYS A 110 -5.58 -14.43 5.56
CA LYS A 110 -6.34 -15.67 5.84
C LYS A 110 -7.67 -15.71 5.11
N GLN A 111 -8.36 -14.57 4.97
CA GLN A 111 -9.63 -14.49 4.24
C GLN A 111 -9.42 -14.74 2.74
N MET A 112 -8.41 -14.11 2.12
CA MET A 112 -8.08 -14.33 0.71
C MET A 112 -7.63 -15.75 0.43
N ALA A 113 -6.89 -16.38 1.36
CA ALA A 113 -6.53 -17.79 1.26
C ALA A 113 -7.73 -18.76 1.34
N ALA A 114 -8.88 -18.28 1.81
CA ALA A 114 -10.17 -19.00 1.83
C ALA A 114 -11.13 -18.50 0.74
N ASP A 115 -10.61 -17.89 -0.34
CA ASP A 115 -11.36 -17.29 -1.46
C ASP A 115 -12.41 -16.23 -1.03
N LYS A 116 -12.21 -15.61 0.14
CA LYS A 116 -13.08 -14.55 0.65
C LYS A 116 -12.47 -13.18 0.41
N PHE A 117 -12.86 -12.52 -0.66
CA PHE A 117 -12.39 -11.19 -1.03
C PHE A 117 -13.33 -10.12 -0.44
N ALA A 118 -13.07 -9.70 0.81
CA ALA A 118 -13.86 -8.69 1.52
C ALA A 118 -13.64 -7.27 0.98
N LEU A 119 -12.47 -7.00 0.37
CA LEU A 119 -12.06 -5.70 -0.15
C LEU A 119 -11.73 -5.82 -1.64
N GLY A 120 -12.20 -4.84 -2.42
CA GLY A 120 -11.84 -4.72 -3.83
C GLY A 120 -10.44 -4.14 -4.06
N SER A 121 -9.93 -4.25 -5.29
CA SER A 121 -8.60 -3.76 -5.69
C SER A 121 -8.36 -2.28 -5.30
N GLN A 122 -9.37 -1.41 -5.47
CA GLN A 122 -9.25 0.00 -5.10
C GLN A 122 -9.11 0.22 -3.60
N GLN A 123 -9.86 -0.53 -2.78
CA GLN A 123 -9.77 -0.45 -1.32
C GLN A 123 -8.42 -0.97 -0.79
N MET A 124 -7.88 -2.03 -1.42
CA MET A 124 -6.54 -2.52 -1.11
C MET A 124 -5.45 -1.49 -1.44
N ARG A 125 -5.63 -0.69 -2.49
CA ARG A 125 -4.71 0.41 -2.82
C ARG A 125 -4.72 1.50 -1.75
N TRP A 126 -5.89 1.89 -1.23
CA TRP A 126 -5.96 2.81 -0.09
C TRP A 126 -5.30 2.23 1.16
N LEU A 127 -5.53 0.94 1.42
CA LEU A 127 -4.90 0.24 2.53
C LEU A 127 -3.36 0.25 2.41
N ASN A 128 -2.82 0.20 1.20
CA ASN A 128 -1.38 0.27 0.93
C ASN A 128 -0.73 1.58 1.40
N GLU A 129 -1.49 2.67 1.44
CA GLU A 129 -0.96 3.99 1.82
C GLU A 129 -0.91 4.19 3.35
N VAL A 130 -1.67 3.39 4.10
CA VAL A 130 -1.71 3.49 5.56
C VAL A 130 -0.33 3.38 6.20
N PRO A 131 0.52 2.39 5.88
CA PRO A 131 1.88 2.33 6.46
C PRO A 131 2.74 3.55 6.13
N THR A 132 2.57 4.16 4.95
CA THR A 132 3.33 5.36 4.55
C THR A 132 3.02 6.53 5.48
N VAL A 133 1.74 6.77 5.76
CA VAL A 133 1.31 7.83 6.67
C VAL A 133 1.86 7.59 8.08
N PHE A 134 1.73 6.34 8.59
CA PHE A 134 2.29 5.99 9.90
C PHE A 134 3.80 6.17 9.95
N LEU A 135 4.54 5.77 8.92
CA LEU A 135 5.99 5.94 8.86
C LEU A 135 6.37 7.41 8.99
N VAL A 136 5.75 8.28 8.17
CA VAL A 136 6.05 9.72 8.17
C VAL A 136 5.78 10.33 9.54
N VAL A 137 4.58 10.10 10.10
CA VAL A 137 4.21 10.69 11.40
C VAL A 137 5.10 10.17 12.52
N ILE A 138 5.38 8.86 12.58
CA ILE A 138 6.23 8.26 13.61
C ILE A 138 7.68 8.78 13.52
N VAL A 139 8.22 8.95 12.30
CA VAL A 139 9.56 9.49 12.10
C VAL A 139 9.63 10.95 12.51
N LEU A 140 8.66 11.78 12.12
CA LEU A 140 8.59 13.18 12.52
C LEU A 140 8.54 13.31 14.05
N LEU A 141 7.70 12.54 14.73
CA LEU A 141 7.66 12.51 16.19
C LEU A 141 8.99 12.06 16.82
N ALA A 142 9.68 11.11 16.22
CA ALA A 142 10.95 10.62 16.74
C ALA A 142 12.09 11.63 16.57
N VAL A 143 12.08 12.43 15.50
CA VAL A 143 13.10 13.43 15.17
C VAL A 143 12.87 14.72 15.95
N PHE A 144 11.67 15.29 15.87
CA PHE A 144 11.35 16.59 16.47
C PHE A 144 10.97 16.50 17.95
N LYS A 145 10.50 15.33 18.41
CA LYS A 145 10.06 15.12 19.81
C LYS A 145 9.02 16.17 20.25
N ASN A 146 9.28 16.85 21.38
CA ASN A 146 8.40 17.90 21.91
C ASN A 146 8.44 19.23 21.12
N ASN A 147 9.38 19.37 20.19
CA ASN A 147 9.56 20.58 19.36
C ASN A 147 8.92 20.43 17.98
N LEU A 148 7.96 19.51 17.82
CA LEU A 148 7.28 19.30 16.55
C LEU A 148 6.48 20.56 16.17
N PRO A 149 6.78 21.21 15.03
CA PRO A 149 5.97 22.33 14.53
C PRO A 149 4.63 21.79 14.04
N THR A 150 3.62 21.78 14.92
CA THR A 150 2.34 21.10 14.69
C THR A 150 1.64 21.59 13.44
N ASP A 151 1.68 22.89 13.15
CA ASP A 151 1.01 23.49 11.99
C ASP A 151 1.65 23.03 10.67
N VAL A 152 2.98 23.13 10.56
CA VAL A 152 3.72 22.69 9.36
C VAL A 152 3.61 21.19 9.16
N THR A 153 3.67 20.43 10.27
CA THR A 153 3.55 18.96 10.22
C THR A 153 2.15 18.53 9.80
N ALA A 154 1.09 19.14 10.31
CA ALA A 154 -0.28 18.85 9.94
C ALA A 154 -0.51 19.12 8.45
N TRP A 155 -0.07 20.27 7.95
CA TRP A 155 -0.15 20.61 6.53
C TRP A 155 0.70 19.67 5.65
N GLY A 156 1.90 19.31 6.08
CA GLY A 156 2.79 18.38 5.38
C GLY A 156 2.18 16.97 5.29
N VAL A 157 1.61 16.44 6.37
CA VAL A 157 0.94 15.15 6.38
C VAL A 157 -0.34 15.20 5.52
N LEU A 158 -1.12 16.27 5.61
CA LEU A 158 -2.31 16.47 4.77
C LEU A 158 -1.92 16.51 3.28
N ALA A 159 -0.89 17.27 2.91
CA ALA A 159 -0.39 17.34 1.54
C ALA A 159 0.08 15.96 1.03
N LEU A 160 0.76 15.18 1.87
CA LEU A 160 1.16 13.81 1.55
C LEU A 160 -0.05 12.92 1.27
N ILE A 161 -1.07 12.95 2.13
CA ILE A 161 -2.31 12.16 1.96
C ILE A 161 -3.01 12.56 0.65
N VAL A 162 -3.14 13.86 0.38
CA VAL A 162 -3.76 14.37 -0.85
C VAL A 162 -2.96 13.94 -2.09
N ALA A 163 -1.63 14.06 -2.05
CA ALA A 163 -0.76 13.63 -3.16
C ALA A 163 -0.90 12.13 -3.44
N MET A 164 -0.90 11.29 -2.39
CA MET A 164 -1.12 9.85 -2.54
C MET A 164 -2.50 9.54 -3.12
N ALA A 165 -3.55 10.20 -2.62
CA ALA A 165 -4.90 10.07 -3.15
C ALA A 165 -4.97 10.43 -4.64
N ALA A 166 -4.34 11.53 -5.03
CA ALA A 166 -4.28 11.97 -6.43
C ALA A 166 -3.55 10.95 -7.32
N ILE A 167 -2.40 10.43 -6.88
CA ILE A 167 -1.63 9.41 -7.61
C ILE A 167 -2.47 8.14 -7.82
N ILE A 168 -3.15 7.66 -6.77
CA ILE A 168 -4.01 6.47 -6.85
C ILE A 168 -5.15 6.70 -7.85
N GLN A 169 -5.80 7.86 -7.80
CA GLN A 169 -6.92 8.19 -8.70
C GLN A 169 -6.45 8.35 -10.15
N LEU A 170 -5.32 9.03 -10.40
CA LEU A 170 -4.74 9.19 -11.73
C LEU A 170 -4.36 7.85 -12.34
N TYR A 171 -3.74 6.96 -11.55
CA TYR A 171 -3.38 5.62 -12.01
C TYR A 171 -4.64 4.76 -12.29
N ALA A 172 -5.66 4.83 -11.44
CA ALA A 172 -6.93 4.14 -11.67
C ALA A 172 -7.63 4.65 -12.95
N ARG A 173 -7.62 5.97 -13.19
CA ARG A 173 -8.16 6.58 -14.41
C ARG A 173 -7.40 6.12 -15.66
N LYS A 174 -6.06 6.16 -15.64
CA LYS A 174 -5.23 5.67 -16.74
C LYS A 174 -5.56 4.23 -17.09
N ARG A 175 -5.63 3.35 -16.08
CA ARG A 175 -5.93 1.92 -16.27
C ARG A 175 -7.32 1.67 -16.87
N ARG A 176 -8.32 2.48 -16.52
CA ARG A 176 -9.66 2.42 -17.14
C ARG A 176 -9.59 2.78 -18.63
N LEU A 177 -8.91 3.87 -18.95
CA LEU A 177 -8.74 4.31 -20.33
C LEU A 177 -7.97 3.30 -21.19
N ASP A 178 -6.96 2.64 -20.61
CA ASP A 178 -6.20 1.60 -21.30
C ASP A 178 -7.05 0.34 -21.55
N LYS A 179 -7.91 -0.05 -20.58
CA LYS A 179 -8.87 -1.15 -20.77
C LYS A 179 -9.92 -0.82 -21.84
N GLU A 180 -10.44 0.40 -21.87
CA GLU A 180 -11.39 0.87 -22.89
C GLU A 180 -10.77 0.87 -24.29
N LYS A 181 -9.52 1.31 -24.44
CA LYS A 181 -8.78 1.27 -25.70
C LYS A 181 -8.56 -0.17 -26.19
N LEU A 182 -8.16 -1.08 -25.28
CA LEU A 182 -7.99 -2.50 -25.62
C LEU A 182 -9.32 -3.16 -26.03
N ALA A 183 -10.42 -2.84 -25.37
CA ALA A 183 -11.74 -3.33 -25.71
C ALA A 183 -12.19 -2.81 -27.09
N ALA A 184 -11.95 -1.52 -27.39
CA ALA A 184 -12.27 -0.91 -28.67
C ALA A 184 -11.46 -1.49 -29.84
N THR A 185 -10.21 -1.92 -29.59
CA THR A 185 -9.36 -2.58 -30.60
C THR A 185 -9.66 -4.06 -30.76
N ALA A 186 -10.29 -4.70 -29.79
CA ALA A 186 -10.65 -6.12 -29.83
C ALA A 186 -12.03 -6.40 -30.49
N ASP A 187 -12.85 -5.36 -30.71
CA ASP A 187 -14.15 -5.48 -31.40
C ASP A 187 -14.02 -5.15 -32.89
N PRO A 188 -14.00 -6.17 -33.80
CA PRO A 188 -13.86 -5.95 -35.25
C PRO A 188 -15.03 -5.19 -35.87
N SER A 189 -16.20 -5.16 -35.23
CA SER A 189 -17.38 -4.46 -35.73
C SER A 189 -17.22 -2.94 -35.63
N MET A 190 -16.55 -2.44 -34.61
CA MET A 190 -16.26 -1.01 -34.45
C MET A 190 -15.20 -0.50 -35.44
N SER A 191 -14.19 -1.30 -35.77
CA SER A 191 -13.17 -0.95 -36.75
C SER A 191 -13.75 -0.90 -38.18
N SER A 192 -14.72 -1.76 -38.48
CA SER A 192 -15.46 -1.75 -39.75
C SER A 192 -16.34 -0.51 -39.92
N MET A 193 -17.02 -0.07 -38.86
CA MET A 193 -17.84 1.16 -38.90
C MET A 193 -17.01 2.44 -39.05
N ALA A 194 -15.85 2.51 -38.41
CA ALA A 194 -14.92 3.64 -38.58
C ALA A 194 -14.36 3.76 -40.01
N ASN A 195 -14.02 2.62 -40.61
CA ASN A 195 -13.56 2.57 -42.01
C ASN A 195 -14.68 2.88 -43.00
N VAL A 196 -15.91 2.43 -42.77
CA VAL A 196 -17.08 2.75 -43.63
C VAL A 196 -17.41 4.23 -43.57
N SER A 197 -17.34 4.85 -42.36
CA SER A 197 -17.56 6.28 -42.19
C SER A 197 -16.47 7.14 -42.86
N ALA A 198 -15.20 6.74 -42.81
CA ALA A 198 -14.11 7.40 -43.47
C ALA A 198 -14.19 7.30 -45.03
N ASN A 199 -14.64 6.15 -45.52
CA ASN A 199 -14.76 5.92 -46.97
C ASN A 199 -15.99 6.63 -47.57
N ASN A 200 -17.07 6.79 -46.82
CA ASN A 200 -18.25 7.56 -47.26
C ASN A 200 -18.00 9.10 -47.27
N GLY A 201 -17.12 9.59 -46.40
CA GLY A 201 -16.69 10.99 -46.39
C GLY A 201 -15.89 11.36 -47.67
N HIS A 202 -15.04 10.44 -48.14
CA HIS A 202 -14.25 10.68 -49.35
C HIS A 202 -15.08 10.54 -50.66
N ALA A 203 -16.13 9.73 -50.65
CA ALA A 203 -17.00 9.57 -51.84
C ALA A 203 -17.95 10.75 -52.05
N SER A 204 -18.24 11.53 -51.02
CA SER A 204 -19.07 12.74 -51.11
C SER A 204 -18.30 13.97 -51.64
N GLU A 205 -17.00 14.06 -51.41
CA GLU A 205 -16.14 15.16 -51.92
C GLU A 205 -15.81 15.01 -53.41
N VAL A 206 -15.74 13.80 -53.96
CA VAL A 206 -15.44 13.57 -55.39
C VAL A 206 -16.68 13.78 -56.28
N ARG A 207 -17.90 13.89 -55.75
CA ARG A 207 -19.14 14.16 -56.51
C ARG A 207 -19.54 15.63 -56.54
N ALA A 208 -18.83 16.53 -55.83
CA ALA A 208 -19.15 17.97 -55.75
C ALA A 208 -18.09 18.85 -56.46
N GLY A 209 -17.17 18.28 -57.27
CA GLY A 209 -16.19 18.98 -58.07
C GLY A 209 -16.44 18.87 -59.59
#